data_07255db2af0f84bf8d50ec8c6640a98f
#
_entry.id   07255db2af0f84bf8d50ec8c6640a98f
#
_cell.length_a   1.000
_cell.length_b   1.000
_cell.length_c   1.000
_cell.angle_alpha   90.00
_cell.angle_beta   90.00
_cell.angle_gamma   90.00
#
_symmetry.space_group_name_H-M   'P 1'
#
loop_
_entity.id
_entity.type
_entity.pdbx_description
1 polymer ?
#
loop_
_entity_poly.entity_id
_entity_poly.type
_entity_poly.pdbx_seq_one_letter_code
_entity_poly.pdbx_strand_id
1 'polypeptide(L)'
;MRPYEQPESMNASCVIVNYNAGAGLVTCIQSVIGQVQEVILVDNASRDNSVELVESHFAGDARLRIIRNSTNLGFAAACNIGARAAQHPYWLFLNPDCICTDGSVAELYRVLTTTPKAGMVGGLLLNLDGSEQAGGRRLTPTPGRTLVSAFGLQRFAKRWPELLVDFNLHRQPLPNAPISVEAISGACMLVKPEAVAAVGLWDEAYFLHCEDLDWCMRFVRAGWEILFVPSAPITHAQGVCSKTRPLFVEWHKHKGMTRFYRKFFRTSYSLPLLWLVIAAIWCRFGLIAAATLIQKVTKRSQVIDKSEG
;
A
#
# COMPACT_ATOMS: atom_id res chain seq x y z
N MET A 1 28.76 -13.37 26.79
CA MET A 1 28.07 -12.56 25.78
C MET A 1 28.70 -12.87 24.44
N ARG A 2 28.00 -13.49 23.52
CA ARG A 2 28.49 -13.61 22.13
C ARG A 2 28.44 -12.22 21.51
N PRO A 3 29.42 -11.78 20.72
CA PRO A 3 29.34 -10.54 19.97
C PRO A 3 28.10 -10.61 19.09
N TYR A 4 27.34 -9.53 19.04
CA TYR A 4 26.22 -9.34 18.11
C TYR A 4 26.83 -9.40 16.71
N GLU A 5 26.73 -10.58 16.06
CA GLU A 5 27.05 -10.70 14.65
C GLU A 5 26.10 -9.74 13.93
N GLN A 6 26.65 -8.72 13.27
CA GLN A 6 25.85 -7.90 12.37
C GLN A 6 25.18 -8.85 11.39
N PRO A 7 23.85 -8.83 11.25
CA PRO A 7 23.19 -9.67 10.29
C PRO A 7 23.83 -9.43 8.93
N GLU A 8 24.15 -10.51 8.20
CA GLU A 8 24.59 -10.44 6.80
C GLU A 8 23.72 -9.40 6.12
N SER A 9 24.35 -8.38 5.54
CA SER A 9 23.67 -7.22 5.00
C SER A 9 22.59 -7.70 4.01
N MET A 10 21.35 -7.41 4.33
CA MET A 10 20.18 -7.88 3.56
C MET A 10 20.34 -7.45 2.10
N ASN A 11 20.42 -8.42 1.20
CA ASN A 11 20.61 -8.18 -0.24
C ASN A 11 19.34 -7.62 -0.89
N ALA A 12 18.89 -6.46 -0.40
CA ALA A 12 17.62 -5.84 -0.75
C ALA A 12 17.78 -4.37 -1.12
N SER A 13 17.02 -3.96 -2.16
CA SER A 13 16.81 -2.56 -2.55
C SER A 13 15.46 -2.08 -2.02
N CYS A 14 15.41 -0.91 -1.37
CA CYS A 14 14.16 -0.27 -0.98
C CYS A 14 13.76 0.76 -2.03
N VAL A 15 12.55 0.65 -2.56
CA VAL A 15 11.95 1.61 -3.50
C VAL A 15 10.92 2.44 -2.77
N ILE A 16 11.12 3.76 -2.75
CA ILE A 16 10.20 4.73 -2.15
C ILE A 16 9.72 5.67 -3.25
N VAL A 17 8.40 5.80 -3.41
CA VAL A 17 7.80 6.73 -4.36
C VAL A 17 7.37 8.00 -3.62
N ASN A 18 7.95 9.13 -3.99
CA ASN A 18 7.60 10.43 -3.44
C ASN A 18 6.64 11.19 -4.36
N TYR A 19 5.61 11.79 -3.77
CA TYR A 19 4.80 12.84 -4.39
C TYR A 19 4.27 13.78 -3.32
N ASN A 20 4.98 14.88 -3.08
CA ASN A 20 4.66 15.91 -2.08
C ASN A 20 4.53 15.32 -0.65
N ALA A 21 5.48 14.50 -0.23
CA ALA A 21 5.44 13.84 1.09
C ALA A 21 5.92 14.76 2.23
N GLY A 22 6.47 15.93 1.92
CA GLY A 22 6.96 16.87 2.93
C GLY A 22 8.17 16.36 3.70
N ALA A 23 8.39 16.92 4.89
CA ALA A 23 9.54 16.60 5.74
C ALA A 23 9.52 15.14 6.28
N GLY A 24 8.35 14.49 6.32
CA GLY A 24 8.22 13.08 6.77
C GLY A 24 9.03 12.11 5.92
N LEU A 25 9.32 12.45 4.67
CA LEU A 25 10.14 11.65 3.76
C LEU A 25 11.56 11.40 4.30
N VAL A 26 12.16 12.39 4.95
CA VAL A 26 13.48 12.25 5.60
C VAL A 26 13.43 11.19 6.69
N THR A 27 12.41 11.24 7.54
CA THR A 27 12.22 10.25 8.64
C THR A 27 11.97 8.85 8.09
N CYS A 28 11.19 8.73 7.01
CA CYS A 28 10.97 7.45 6.32
C CYS A 28 12.30 6.84 5.84
N ILE A 29 13.08 7.59 5.06
CA ILE A 29 14.37 7.12 4.54
C ILE A 29 15.34 6.80 5.68
N GLN A 30 15.42 7.65 6.71
CA GLN A 30 16.28 7.45 7.87
C GLN A 30 15.97 6.13 8.60
N SER A 31 14.68 5.75 8.68
CA SER A 31 14.25 4.52 9.34
C SER A 31 14.63 3.24 8.60
N VAL A 32 14.91 3.32 7.29
CA VAL A 32 15.13 2.13 6.44
C VAL A 32 16.53 2.04 5.86
N ILE A 33 17.23 3.16 5.64
CA ILE A 33 18.52 3.19 4.93
C ILE A 33 19.62 2.35 5.62
N GLY A 34 19.55 2.20 6.95
CA GLY A 34 20.44 1.32 7.72
C GLY A 34 20.02 -0.15 7.68
N GLN A 35 18.86 -0.48 7.17
CA GLN A 35 18.29 -1.83 7.15
C GLN A 35 18.33 -2.48 5.75
N VAL A 36 18.80 -1.77 4.72
CA VAL A 36 18.87 -2.26 3.32
C VAL A 36 20.22 -1.88 2.69
N GLN A 37 20.55 -2.46 1.53
CA GLN A 37 21.79 -2.15 0.80
C GLN A 37 21.69 -0.83 0.03
N GLU A 38 20.54 -0.52 -0.53
CA GLU A 38 20.28 0.73 -1.22
C GLU A 38 18.84 1.20 -1.01
N VAL A 39 18.64 2.51 -1.09
CA VAL A 39 17.34 3.16 -1.16
C VAL A 39 17.23 3.90 -2.50
N ILE A 40 16.19 3.62 -3.25
CA ILE A 40 15.86 4.29 -4.51
C ILE A 40 14.64 5.15 -4.28
N LEU A 41 14.85 6.45 -4.17
CA LEU A 41 13.78 7.43 -4.09
C LEU A 41 13.35 7.82 -5.51
N VAL A 42 12.11 7.48 -5.89
CA VAL A 42 11.52 7.91 -7.16
C VAL A 42 10.61 9.10 -6.90
N ASP A 43 11.07 10.28 -7.24
CA ASP A 43 10.25 11.49 -7.15
C ASP A 43 9.33 11.61 -8.36
N ASN A 44 8.03 11.62 -8.09
CA ASN A 44 6.99 11.61 -9.12
C ASN A 44 6.51 13.03 -9.48
N ALA A 45 7.46 13.94 -9.70
CA ALA A 45 7.29 15.36 -9.98
C ALA A 45 6.63 16.12 -8.80
N SER A 46 7.21 16.03 -7.62
CA SER A 46 6.82 16.80 -6.44
C SER A 46 7.01 18.30 -6.68
N ARG A 47 6.22 19.09 -5.97
CA ARG A 47 6.26 20.56 -6.02
C ARG A 47 6.54 21.18 -4.65
N ASP A 48 6.71 20.35 -3.64
CA ASP A 48 7.15 20.74 -2.31
C ASP A 48 8.69 20.60 -2.20
N ASN A 49 9.22 20.90 -1.03
CA ASN A 49 10.65 20.80 -0.76
C ASN A 49 11.10 19.43 -0.23
N SER A 50 10.28 18.39 -0.40
CA SER A 50 10.58 17.06 0.17
C SER A 50 11.87 16.46 -0.35
N VAL A 51 12.17 16.62 -1.65
CA VAL A 51 13.38 16.08 -2.27
C VAL A 51 14.62 16.86 -1.84
N GLU A 52 14.54 18.18 -1.80
CA GLU A 52 15.63 19.08 -1.37
C GLU A 52 16.03 18.81 0.09
N LEU A 53 15.05 18.53 0.96
CA LEU A 53 15.30 18.14 2.35
C LEU A 53 16.05 16.79 2.43
N VAL A 54 15.67 15.82 1.60
CA VAL A 54 16.36 14.53 1.51
C VAL A 54 17.79 14.69 1.01
N GLU A 55 18.02 15.44 -0.07
CA GLU A 55 19.35 15.70 -0.62
C GLU A 55 20.27 16.38 0.39
N SER A 56 19.76 17.36 1.13
CA SER A 56 20.50 18.02 2.18
C SER A 56 20.86 17.12 3.35
N HIS A 57 19.90 16.27 3.78
CA HIS A 57 20.08 15.39 4.96
C HIS A 57 21.02 14.21 4.68
N PHE A 58 20.91 13.62 3.50
CA PHE A 58 21.70 12.45 3.09
C PHE A 58 22.82 12.81 2.10
N ALA A 59 23.34 14.03 2.14
CA ALA A 59 24.40 14.47 1.24
C ALA A 59 25.62 13.53 1.33
N GLY A 60 25.98 12.92 0.19
CA GLY A 60 27.13 12.01 0.09
C GLY A 60 26.86 10.56 0.56
N ASP A 61 25.65 10.20 0.98
CA ASP A 61 25.33 8.80 1.29
C ASP A 61 25.14 8.00 -0.02
N ALA A 62 26.14 7.16 -0.34
CA ALA A 62 26.16 6.36 -1.56
C ALA A 62 25.04 5.30 -1.64
N ARG A 63 24.35 5.01 -0.52
CA ARG A 63 23.21 4.08 -0.49
C ARG A 63 21.93 4.69 -1.01
N LEU A 64 21.81 6.04 -1.07
CA LEU A 64 20.63 6.73 -1.55
C LEU A 64 20.81 7.15 -3.01
N ARG A 65 19.87 6.73 -3.84
CA ARG A 65 19.78 7.17 -5.24
C ARG A 65 18.42 7.80 -5.51
N ILE A 66 18.42 9.00 -6.12
CA ILE A 66 17.21 9.75 -6.41
C ILE A 66 16.96 9.75 -7.92
N ILE A 67 15.75 9.36 -8.33
CA ILE A 67 15.27 9.39 -9.72
C ILE A 67 14.12 10.39 -9.77
N ARG A 68 14.22 11.41 -10.64
CA ARG A 68 13.18 12.42 -10.81
C ARG A 68 12.42 12.22 -12.10
N ASN A 69 11.11 12.02 -12.00
CA ASN A 69 10.21 12.00 -13.13
C ASN A 69 9.80 13.45 -13.50
N SER A 70 9.62 13.73 -14.78
CA SER A 70 9.16 15.04 -15.27
C SER A 70 7.68 15.30 -15.01
N THR A 71 6.89 14.24 -14.82
CA THR A 71 5.45 14.27 -14.53
C THR A 71 5.07 13.19 -13.53
N ASN A 72 3.92 13.35 -12.86
CA ASN A 72 3.37 12.29 -12.01
C ASN A 72 2.81 11.16 -12.87
N LEU A 73 3.51 10.03 -12.91
CA LEU A 73 3.18 8.83 -13.68
C LEU A 73 2.22 7.88 -12.95
N GLY A 74 1.89 8.17 -11.69
CA GLY A 74 1.17 7.28 -10.78
C GLY A 74 2.08 6.35 -9.99
N PHE A 75 1.52 5.71 -8.96
CA PHE A 75 2.30 4.92 -8.01
C PHE A 75 2.92 3.67 -8.65
N ALA A 76 2.12 2.88 -9.37
CA ALA A 76 2.59 1.63 -9.99
C ALA A 76 3.74 1.85 -10.99
N ALA A 77 3.63 2.86 -11.85
CA ALA A 77 4.68 3.18 -12.82
C ALA A 77 5.96 3.66 -12.13
N ALA A 78 5.85 4.49 -11.09
CA ALA A 78 7.01 4.95 -10.33
C ALA A 78 7.68 3.80 -9.54
N CYS A 79 6.91 2.88 -8.95
CA CYS A 79 7.45 1.63 -8.36
C CYS A 79 8.24 0.81 -9.39
N ASN A 80 7.73 0.69 -10.60
CA ASN A 80 8.42 -0.04 -11.67
C ASN A 80 9.72 0.64 -12.12
N ILE A 81 9.77 1.98 -12.14
CA ILE A 81 11.00 2.73 -12.42
C ILE A 81 12.06 2.40 -11.35
N GLY A 82 11.69 2.44 -10.07
CA GLY A 82 12.58 2.08 -8.97
C GLY A 82 13.03 0.62 -9.03
N ALA A 83 12.11 -0.30 -9.28
CA ALA A 83 12.43 -1.73 -9.40
C ALA A 83 13.41 -2.04 -10.54
N ARG A 84 13.24 -1.39 -11.70
CA ARG A 84 14.18 -1.56 -12.84
C ARG A 84 15.55 -0.95 -12.56
N ALA A 85 15.64 0.02 -11.67
CA ALA A 85 16.88 0.66 -11.26
C ALA A 85 17.57 -0.09 -10.10
N ALA A 86 16.88 -1.01 -9.42
CA ALA A 86 17.38 -1.76 -8.27
C ALA A 86 18.56 -2.65 -8.64
N GLN A 87 19.59 -2.66 -7.78
CA GLN A 87 20.82 -3.43 -7.96
C GLN A 87 20.82 -4.73 -7.17
N HIS A 88 19.90 -4.86 -6.18
CA HIS A 88 19.76 -6.03 -5.33
C HIS A 88 18.52 -6.83 -5.68
N PRO A 89 18.53 -8.17 -5.50
CA PRO A 89 17.48 -9.04 -6.03
C PRO A 89 16.15 -8.96 -5.26
N TYR A 90 16.17 -8.69 -3.96
CA TYR A 90 14.97 -8.52 -3.16
C TYR A 90 14.54 -7.06 -3.17
N TRP A 91 13.23 -6.79 -3.36
CA TRP A 91 12.73 -5.44 -3.44
C TRP A 91 11.72 -5.16 -2.33
N LEU A 92 12.03 -4.15 -1.53
CA LEU A 92 11.13 -3.58 -0.54
C LEU A 92 10.47 -2.35 -1.15
N PHE A 93 9.16 -2.38 -1.36
CA PHE A 93 8.39 -1.19 -1.67
C PHE A 93 7.87 -0.60 -0.37
N LEU A 94 8.16 0.66 -0.13
CA LEU A 94 7.83 1.36 1.11
C LEU A 94 7.19 2.72 0.80
N ASN A 95 6.05 3.02 1.41
CA ASN A 95 5.42 4.33 1.26
C ASN A 95 6.26 5.43 1.94
N PRO A 96 6.24 6.66 1.41
CA PRO A 96 7.07 7.78 1.90
C PRO A 96 6.66 8.29 3.29
N ASP A 97 5.53 7.84 3.83
CA ASP A 97 4.99 8.15 5.15
C ASP A 97 5.01 6.94 6.11
N CYS A 98 5.85 5.93 5.79
CA CYS A 98 6.14 4.79 6.66
C CYS A 98 7.41 5.03 7.48
N ILE A 99 7.44 4.49 8.70
CA ILE A 99 8.60 4.45 9.59
C ILE A 99 8.81 3.00 10.00
N CYS A 100 9.90 2.40 9.56
CA CYS A 100 10.29 1.05 9.93
C CYS A 100 10.91 1.05 11.33
N THR A 101 10.43 0.17 12.21
CA THR A 101 11.11 -0.10 13.47
C THR A 101 12.43 -0.84 13.20
N ASP A 102 13.44 -0.62 14.05
CA ASP A 102 14.70 -1.33 13.95
C ASP A 102 14.50 -2.85 13.95
N GLY A 103 15.12 -3.52 12.98
CA GLY A 103 14.99 -4.96 12.77
C GLY A 103 13.71 -5.42 12.03
N SER A 104 12.73 -4.55 11.76
CA SER A 104 11.50 -4.93 11.04
C SER A 104 11.80 -5.46 9.65
N VAL A 105 12.69 -4.80 8.90
CA VAL A 105 13.04 -5.23 7.53
C VAL A 105 13.84 -6.53 7.57
N ALA A 106 14.72 -6.71 8.57
CA ALA A 106 15.44 -7.96 8.78
C ALA A 106 14.50 -9.14 9.03
N GLU A 107 13.48 -8.92 9.82
CA GLU A 107 12.47 -9.96 10.10
C GLU A 107 11.63 -10.29 8.86
N LEU A 108 11.22 -9.29 8.08
CA LEU A 108 10.57 -9.52 6.78
C LEU A 108 11.46 -10.35 5.84
N TYR A 109 12.73 -9.97 5.72
CA TYR A 109 13.70 -10.66 4.88
C TYR A 109 13.90 -12.11 5.32
N ARG A 110 14.07 -12.33 6.64
CA ARG A 110 14.21 -13.65 7.22
C ARG A 110 13.01 -14.55 6.88
N VAL A 111 11.78 -14.07 7.11
CA VAL A 111 10.57 -14.83 6.83
C VAL A 111 10.45 -15.14 5.33
N LEU A 112 10.72 -14.17 4.45
CA LEU A 112 10.65 -14.35 3.01
C LEU A 112 11.66 -15.39 2.50
N THR A 113 12.89 -15.38 3.02
CA THR A 113 13.96 -16.27 2.55
C THR A 113 13.87 -17.67 3.15
N THR A 114 13.36 -17.81 4.37
CA THR A 114 13.21 -19.12 5.04
C THR A 114 11.92 -19.86 4.66
N THR A 115 10.96 -19.19 3.98
CA THR A 115 9.70 -19.81 3.55
C THR A 115 9.72 -20.03 2.03
N PRO A 116 9.90 -21.26 1.54
CA PRO A 116 10.11 -21.53 0.10
C PRO A 116 8.97 -21.03 -0.80
N LYS A 117 7.72 -21.16 -0.36
CA LYS A 117 6.54 -20.73 -1.11
C LYS A 117 6.19 -19.25 -0.96
N ALA A 118 6.83 -18.53 -0.01
CA ALA A 118 6.59 -17.12 0.13
C ALA A 118 7.16 -16.36 -1.05
N GLY A 119 6.32 -15.64 -1.77
CA GLY A 119 6.70 -14.73 -2.85
C GLY A 119 6.71 -13.26 -2.41
N MET A 120 5.91 -12.94 -1.39
CA MET A 120 5.72 -11.59 -0.87
C MET A 120 5.45 -11.64 0.63
N VAL A 121 6.01 -10.68 1.37
CA VAL A 121 5.73 -10.50 2.80
C VAL A 121 5.44 -9.03 3.10
N GLY A 122 4.58 -8.78 4.10
CA GLY A 122 4.31 -7.45 4.65
C GLY A 122 4.25 -7.47 6.16
N GLY A 123 4.64 -6.36 6.77
CA GLY A 123 4.70 -6.21 8.21
C GLY A 123 3.37 -5.75 8.84
N LEU A 124 3.39 -5.62 10.16
CA LEU A 124 2.30 -5.05 10.96
C LEU A 124 2.27 -3.54 10.76
N LEU A 125 1.33 -3.05 9.95
CA LEU A 125 1.12 -1.63 9.81
C LEU A 125 0.37 -1.08 11.04
N LEU A 126 0.95 -0.05 11.66
CA LEU A 126 0.42 0.64 12.82
C LEU A 126 0.02 2.07 12.46
N ASN A 127 -1.10 2.52 13.01
CA ASN A 127 -1.45 3.93 13.06
C ASN A 127 -0.52 4.68 14.04
N LEU A 128 -0.56 6.01 14.02
CA LEU A 128 0.23 6.84 14.93
C LEU A 128 -0.12 6.63 16.42
N ASP A 129 -1.30 6.11 16.72
CA ASP A 129 -1.75 5.75 18.07
C ASP A 129 -1.33 4.33 18.50
N GLY A 130 -0.59 3.61 17.66
CA GLY A 130 -0.12 2.25 17.91
C GLY A 130 -1.15 1.15 17.61
N SER A 131 -2.36 1.49 17.20
CA SER A 131 -3.37 0.48 16.80
C SER A 131 -3.04 -0.13 15.43
N GLU A 132 -3.46 -1.40 15.19
CA GLU A 132 -3.31 -2.03 13.88
C GLU A 132 -4.10 -1.26 12.82
N GLN A 133 -3.45 -0.94 11.70
CA GLN A 133 -4.06 -0.18 10.63
C GLN A 133 -4.99 -1.04 9.77
N ALA A 134 -6.19 -0.53 9.52
CA ALA A 134 -7.15 -1.16 8.61
C ALA A 134 -6.56 -1.30 7.20
N GLY A 135 -6.65 -2.50 6.63
CA GLY A 135 -6.14 -2.79 5.29
C GLY A 135 -4.67 -3.21 5.23
N GLY A 136 -3.97 -3.29 6.37
CA GLY A 136 -2.61 -3.85 6.43
C GLY A 136 -2.58 -5.31 5.98
N ARG A 137 -3.49 -6.13 6.51
CA ARG A 137 -3.75 -7.53 6.10
C ARG A 137 -5.21 -7.69 5.69
N ARG A 138 -5.45 -8.35 4.56
CA ARG A 138 -6.78 -8.41 3.94
C ARG A 138 -7.05 -9.75 3.26
N LEU A 139 -8.34 -10.06 3.15
CA LEU A 139 -8.84 -10.97 2.13
C LEU A 139 -9.07 -10.22 0.82
N THR A 140 -9.05 -10.92 -0.30
CA THR A 140 -9.41 -10.35 -1.60
C THR A 140 -10.86 -9.84 -1.58
N PRO A 141 -11.11 -8.59 -2.01
CA PRO A 141 -12.47 -8.07 -2.11
C PRO A 141 -13.20 -8.72 -3.29
N THR A 142 -13.69 -9.95 -3.10
CA THR A 142 -14.55 -10.61 -4.10
C THR A 142 -15.86 -9.85 -4.27
N PRO A 143 -16.60 -9.99 -5.41
CA PRO A 143 -17.89 -9.37 -5.59
C PRO A 143 -18.86 -9.58 -4.42
N GLY A 144 -18.94 -10.80 -3.87
CA GLY A 144 -19.76 -11.11 -2.71
C GLY A 144 -19.31 -10.37 -1.44
N ARG A 145 -18.04 -10.44 -1.08
CA ARG A 145 -17.47 -9.73 0.09
C ARG A 145 -17.66 -8.21 0.00
N THR A 146 -17.56 -7.67 -1.22
CA THR A 146 -17.75 -6.23 -1.44
C THR A 146 -19.21 -5.81 -1.24
N LEU A 147 -20.19 -6.60 -1.70
CA LEU A 147 -21.59 -6.33 -1.42
C LEU A 147 -21.90 -6.43 0.06
N VAL A 148 -21.39 -7.45 0.75
CA VAL A 148 -21.50 -7.59 2.21
C VAL A 148 -20.98 -6.33 2.93
N SER A 149 -19.83 -5.83 2.54
CA SER A 149 -19.25 -4.62 3.12
C SER A 149 -20.03 -3.36 2.76
N ALA A 150 -20.45 -3.22 1.48
CA ALA A 150 -21.17 -2.04 1.00
C ALA A 150 -22.54 -1.86 1.68
N PHE A 151 -23.23 -2.97 1.96
CA PHE A 151 -24.54 -2.96 2.64
C PHE A 151 -24.46 -3.11 4.16
N GLY A 152 -23.25 -3.14 4.74
CA GLY A 152 -23.07 -3.26 6.18
C GLY A 152 -23.57 -4.60 6.75
N LEU A 153 -23.62 -5.65 5.91
CA LEU A 153 -24.16 -6.96 6.28
C LEU A 153 -23.26 -7.72 7.26
N GLN A 154 -22.00 -7.28 7.45
CA GLN A 154 -21.08 -7.83 8.46
C GLN A 154 -21.69 -7.78 9.88
N ARG A 155 -22.62 -6.88 10.17
CA ARG A 155 -23.35 -6.86 11.46
C ARG A 155 -24.11 -8.17 11.75
N PHE A 156 -24.42 -8.93 10.70
CA PHE A 156 -25.06 -10.25 10.82
C PHE A 156 -24.08 -11.42 10.76
N ALA A 157 -22.76 -11.16 10.72
CA ALA A 157 -21.72 -12.18 10.60
C ALA A 157 -21.75 -13.24 11.73
N LYS A 158 -22.27 -12.88 12.93
CA LYS A 158 -22.45 -13.85 14.02
C LYS A 158 -23.38 -15.02 13.64
N ARG A 159 -24.34 -14.79 12.71
CA ARG A 159 -25.29 -15.82 12.27
C ARG A 159 -24.81 -16.57 11.03
N TRP A 160 -24.02 -15.95 10.17
CA TRP A 160 -23.46 -16.53 8.93
C TRP A 160 -22.00 -16.14 8.76
N PRO A 161 -21.09 -16.65 9.62
CA PRO A 161 -19.70 -16.22 9.67
C PRO A 161 -18.92 -16.47 8.37
N GLU A 162 -19.24 -17.56 7.65
CA GLU A 162 -18.57 -17.90 6.40
C GLU A 162 -19.00 -17.05 5.20
N LEU A 163 -20.26 -16.57 5.21
CA LEU A 163 -20.84 -15.79 4.11
C LEU A 163 -20.58 -14.30 4.26
N LEU A 164 -20.53 -13.79 5.49
CA LEU A 164 -20.49 -12.35 5.81
C LEU A 164 -19.13 -11.91 6.36
N VAL A 165 -18.05 -12.47 5.83
CA VAL A 165 -16.68 -12.16 6.25
C VAL A 165 -16.29 -10.74 5.82
N ASP A 166 -15.83 -9.92 6.78
CA ASP A 166 -15.14 -8.66 6.48
C ASP A 166 -13.81 -8.99 5.79
N PHE A 167 -13.52 -8.32 4.68
CA PHE A 167 -12.26 -8.51 3.99
C PHE A 167 -11.07 -7.86 4.71
N ASN A 168 -11.30 -6.95 5.68
CA ASN A 168 -10.25 -6.38 6.51
C ASN A 168 -10.06 -7.22 7.78
N LEU A 169 -8.86 -7.76 7.94
CA LEU A 169 -8.56 -8.69 9.04
C LEU A 169 -8.09 -7.99 10.33
N HIS A 170 -7.87 -6.67 10.32
CA HIS A 170 -7.37 -5.90 11.46
C HIS A 170 -8.24 -5.97 12.73
N ARG A 171 -9.51 -6.40 12.61
CA ARG A 171 -10.41 -6.61 13.75
C ARG A 171 -10.31 -8.01 14.36
N GLN A 172 -9.59 -8.91 13.71
CA GLN A 172 -9.29 -10.23 14.23
C GLN A 172 -8.07 -10.16 15.15
N PRO A 173 -7.94 -11.05 16.13
CA PRO A 173 -6.77 -11.10 16.99
C PRO A 173 -5.47 -11.09 16.17
N LEU A 174 -4.47 -10.37 16.67
CA LEU A 174 -3.15 -10.35 16.05
C LEU A 174 -2.53 -11.75 16.20
N PRO A 175 -2.07 -12.38 15.11
CA PRO A 175 -1.43 -13.69 15.21
C PRO A 175 -0.05 -13.57 15.88
N ASN A 176 0.37 -14.65 16.53
CA ASN A 176 1.68 -14.72 17.21
C ASN A 176 2.84 -15.14 16.29
N ALA A 177 2.53 -15.52 15.04
CA ALA A 177 3.51 -15.96 14.04
C ALA A 177 3.08 -15.50 12.64
N PRO A 178 3.98 -15.52 11.65
CA PRO A 178 3.63 -15.23 10.26
C PRO A 178 2.48 -16.13 9.77
N ILE A 179 1.51 -15.52 9.11
CA ILE A 179 0.35 -16.23 8.53
C ILE A 179 0.19 -15.90 7.05
N SER A 180 -0.35 -16.86 6.29
CA SER A 180 -0.74 -16.63 4.91
C SER A 180 -2.02 -15.77 4.85
N VAL A 181 -2.01 -14.78 3.97
CA VAL A 181 -3.15 -13.87 3.72
C VAL A 181 -3.37 -13.73 2.21
N GLU A 182 -4.56 -13.30 1.80
CA GLU A 182 -4.85 -13.12 0.38
C GLU A 182 -4.27 -11.80 -0.18
N ALA A 183 -4.10 -10.78 0.65
CA ALA A 183 -3.50 -9.51 0.26
C ALA A 183 -2.94 -8.75 1.48
N ILE A 184 -1.89 -7.96 1.22
CA ILE A 184 -1.30 -6.98 2.13
C ILE A 184 -1.37 -5.59 1.51
N SER A 185 -1.07 -4.56 2.29
CA SER A 185 -1.04 -3.17 1.81
C SER A 185 0.23 -2.88 1.02
N GLY A 186 0.11 -2.10 -0.06
CA GLY A 186 1.22 -1.53 -0.81
C GLY A 186 2.13 -0.59 -0.01
N ALA A 187 1.74 -0.26 1.24
CA ALA A 187 2.55 0.61 2.10
C ALA A 187 3.89 -0.02 2.50
N CYS A 188 3.94 -1.35 2.63
CA CYS A 188 5.19 -2.09 2.87
C CYS A 188 5.08 -3.50 2.30
N MET A 189 5.82 -3.79 1.25
CA MET A 189 5.88 -5.08 0.57
C MET A 189 7.31 -5.46 0.25
N LEU A 190 7.82 -6.54 0.83
CA LEU A 190 9.09 -7.14 0.43
C LEU A 190 8.81 -8.36 -0.46
N VAL A 191 9.45 -8.44 -1.62
CA VAL A 191 9.16 -9.45 -2.64
C VAL A 191 10.41 -10.22 -3.05
N LYS A 192 10.19 -11.49 -3.42
CA LYS A 192 11.20 -12.42 -3.90
C LYS A 192 11.40 -12.29 -5.41
N PRO A 193 12.65 -12.27 -5.91
CA PRO A 193 12.93 -12.08 -7.34
C PRO A 193 12.27 -13.15 -8.24
N GLU A 194 12.27 -14.42 -7.82
CA GLU A 194 11.68 -15.51 -8.62
C GLU A 194 10.16 -15.35 -8.74
N ALA A 195 9.52 -14.88 -7.69
CA ALA A 195 8.08 -14.64 -7.70
C ALA A 195 7.73 -13.46 -8.61
N VAL A 196 8.53 -12.38 -8.58
CA VAL A 196 8.35 -11.24 -9.49
C VAL A 196 8.61 -11.65 -10.94
N ALA A 197 9.60 -12.49 -11.21
CA ALA A 197 9.86 -13.02 -12.56
C ALA A 197 8.66 -13.80 -13.10
N ALA A 198 7.97 -14.55 -12.24
CA ALA A 198 6.78 -15.34 -12.61
C ALA A 198 5.54 -14.49 -12.87
N VAL A 199 5.32 -13.41 -12.07
CA VAL A 199 4.07 -12.62 -12.13
C VAL A 199 4.21 -11.30 -12.89
N GLY A 200 5.44 -10.82 -13.08
CA GLY A 200 5.73 -9.51 -13.65
C GLY A 200 5.62 -8.37 -12.63
N LEU A 201 5.97 -7.17 -13.08
CA LEU A 201 5.97 -5.93 -12.31
C LEU A 201 4.55 -5.43 -12.01
N TRP A 202 4.43 -4.29 -11.35
CA TRP A 202 3.16 -3.61 -11.10
C TRP A 202 2.41 -3.29 -12.40
N ASP A 203 1.07 -3.41 -12.40
CA ASP A 203 0.25 -3.03 -13.57
C ASP A 203 0.08 -1.50 -13.61
N GLU A 204 0.81 -0.85 -14.51
CA GLU A 204 0.86 0.62 -14.65
C GLU A 204 -0.47 1.26 -15.08
N ALA A 205 -1.46 0.46 -15.47
CA ALA A 205 -2.81 0.97 -15.75
C ALA A 205 -3.58 1.36 -14.46
N TYR A 206 -3.05 1.03 -13.28
CA TYR A 206 -3.47 1.60 -12.00
C TYR A 206 -2.61 2.82 -11.71
N PHE A 207 -3.24 4.00 -11.73
CA PHE A 207 -2.53 5.23 -11.38
C PHE A 207 -2.31 5.36 -9.88
N LEU A 208 -3.34 5.02 -9.09
CA LEU A 208 -3.34 5.10 -7.63
C LEU A 208 -4.46 4.23 -7.06
N HIS A 209 -4.15 3.42 -6.06
CA HIS A 209 -5.00 2.41 -5.40
C HIS A 209 -5.39 1.21 -6.28
N CYS A 210 -5.52 0.06 -5.65
CA CYS A 210 -5.82 -1.26 -6.19
C CYS A 210 -4.69 -1.92 -7.00
N GLU A 211 -3.56 -1.24 -7.24
CA GLU A 211 -2.35 -1.85 -7.78
C GLU A 211 -1.79 -2.93 -6.86
N ASP A 212 -1.88 -2.71 -5.54
CA ASP A 212 -1.48 -3.65 -4.51
C ASP A 212 -2.37 -4.92 -4.54
N LEU A 213 -3.68 -4.75 -4.64
CA LEU A 213 -4.63 -5.86 -4.79
C LEU A 213 -4.40 -6.65 -6.09
N ASP A 214 -4.14 -5.96 -7.19
CA ASP A 214 -3.81 -6.59 -8.47
C ASP A 214 -2.57 -7.46 -8.35
N TRP A 215 -1.52 -6.91 -7.75
CA TRP A 215 -0.25 -7.62 -7.61
C TRP A 215 -0.38 -8.83 -6.69
N CYS A 216 -1.00 -8.66 -5.52
CA CYS A 216 -1.32 -9.75 -4.61
C CYS A 216 -2.11 -10.86 -5.31
N MET A 217 -3.16 -10.52 -6.06
CA MET A 217 -3.95 -11.50 -6.80
C MET A 217 -3.12 -12.27 -7.84
N ARG A 218 -2.16 -11.62 -8.51
CA ARG A 218 -1.27 -12.30 -9.46
C ARG A 218 -0.31 -13.25 -8.76
N PHE A 219 0.24 -12.87 -7.59
CA PHE A 219 1.08 -13.77 -6.78
C PHE A 219 0.31 -15.02 -6.36
N VAL A 220 -0.88 -14.85 -5.79
CA VAL A 220 -1.74 -15.97 -5.37
C VAL A 220 -2.11 -16.88 -6.55
N ARG A 221 -2.48 -16.31 -7.71
CA ARG A 221 -2.80 -17.08 -8.93
C ARG A 221 -1.62 -17.83 -9.52
N ALA A 222 -0.41 -17.35 -9.30
CA ALA A 222 0.82 -18.04 -9.70
C ALA A 222 1.28 -19.09 -8.68
N GLY A 223 0.53 -19.31 -7.59
CA GLY A 223 0.83 -20.31 -6.56
C GLY A 223 1.81 -19.84 -5.48
N TRP A 224 2.13 -18.54 -5.44
CA TRP A 224 2.95 -17.96 -4.38
C TRP A 224 2.11 -17.59 -3.16
N GLU A 225 2.69 -17.77 -1.98
CA GLU A 225 2.09 -17.33 -0.73
C GLU A 225 2.46 -15.86 -0.44
N ILE A 226 1.49 -15.14 0.13
CA ILE A 226 1.67 -13.81 0.70
C ILE A 226 1.59 -13.95 2.20
N LEU A 227 2.65 -13.54 2.92
CA LEU A 227 2.69 -13.68 4.37
C LEU A 227 2.57 -12.32 5.06
N PHE A 228 1.71 -12.26 6.06
CA PHE A 228 1.68 -11.19 7.04
C PHE A 228 2.60 -11.55 8.21
N VAL A 229 3.53 -10.65 8.56
CA VAL A 229 4.55 -10.84 9.60
C VAL A 229 4.27 -9.90 10.78
N PRO A 230 3.61 -10.40 11.84
CA PRO A 230 3.22 -9.56 12.99
C PRO A 230 4.40 -9.03 13.81
N SER A 231 5.54 -9.72 13.77
CA SER A 231 6.78 -9.33 14.45
C SER A 231 7.58 -8.23 13.74
N ALA A 232 7.10 -7.71 12.60
CA ALA A 232 7.72 -6.62 11.84
C ALA A 232 6.82 -5.36 11.87
N PRO A 233 6.82 -4.57 12.96
CA PRO A 233 5.99 -3.38 13.06
C PRO A 233 6.53 -2.23 12.21
N ILE A 234 5.61 -1.53 11.52
CA ILE A 234 5.90 -0.38 10.67
C ILE A 234 4.81 0.66 10.92
N THR A 235 5.17 1.84 11.41
CA THR A 235 4.23 2.93 11.60
C THR A 235 3.96 3.60 10.25
N HIS A 236 2.68 3.81 9.90
CA HIS A 236 2.26 4.41 8.64
C HIS A 236 1.31 5.58 8.90
N ALA A 237 1.77 6.80 8.65
CA ALA A 237 1.02 8.03 8.98
C ALA A 237 -0.21 8.28 8.10
N GLN A 238 -0.46 7.46 7.13
CA GLN A 238 -1.58 7.39 6.18
C GLN A 238 -2.13 8.73 5.68
N GLY A 239 -2.04 8.92 4.39
CA GLY A 239 -2.77 10.01 3.70
C GLY A 239 -2.04 11.34 3.66
N VAL A 240 -0.76 11.42 3.98
CA VAL A 240 0.02 12.66 3.85
C VAL A 240 -0.07 13.21 2.42
N CYS A 241 0.11 12.36 1.42
CA CYS A 241 0.05 12.74 0.01
C CYS A 241 -1.38 12.85 -0.57
N SER A 242 -2.39 12.23 0.07
CA SER A 242 -3.74 12.07 -0.51
C SER A 242 -4.78 13.08 -0.01
N LYS A 243 -4.55 13.72 1.15
CA LYS A 243 -5.53 14.62 1.80
C LYS A 243 -5.85 15.88 0.99
N THR A 244 -4.95 16.32 0.13
CA THR A 244 -5.10 17.57 -0.62
C THR A 244 -6.08 17.48 -1.80
N ARG A 245 -6.33 16.27 -2.33
CA ARG A 245 -7.19 16.03 -3.51
C ARG A 245 -8.13 14.84 -3.33
N PRO A 246 -9.07 14.89 -2.37
CA PRO A 246 -9.87 13.72 -2.00
C PRO A 246 -10.70 13.14 -3.15
N LEU A 247 -11.33 13.97 -3.99
CA LEU A 247 -12.11 13.49 -5.13
C LEU A 247 -11.26 12.84 -6.21
N PHE A 248 -10.04 13.34 -6.44
CA PHE A 248 -9.09 12.73 -7.38
C PHE A 248 -8.67 11.33 -6.90
N VAL A 249 -8.38 11.20 -5.61
CA VAL A 249 -8.02 9.91 -4.99
C VAL A 249 -9.18 8.93 -5.08
N GLU A 250 -10.39 9.36 -4.69
CA GLU A 250 -11.58 8.50 -4.78
C GLU A 250 -11.92 8.10 -6.22
N TRP A 251 -11.74 8.99 -7.20
CA TRP A 251 -11.91 8.67 -8.61
C TRP A 251 -10.98 7.51 -9.03
N HIS A 252 -9.68 7.63 -8.75
CA HIS A 252 -8.70 6.61 -9.12
C HIS A 252 -8.97 5.29 -8.40
N LYS A 253 -9.35 5.33 -7.13
CA LYS A 253 -9.75 4.15 -6.35
C LYS A 253 -10.94 3.42 -6.99
N HIS A 254 -12.00 4.13 -7.38
CA HIS A 254 -13.17 3.53 -8.01
C HIS A 254 -12.88 3.01 -9.43
N LYS A 255 -12.04 3.75 -10.19
CA LYS A 255 -11.52 3.29 -11.48
C LYS A 255 -10.67 2.02 -11.33
N GLY A 256 -9.78 2.00 -10.34
CA GLY A 256 -8.94 0.84 -10.00
C GLY A 256 -9.79 -0.38 -9.63
N MET A 257 -10.77 -0.23 -8.74
CA MET A 257 -11.70 -1.31 -8.39
C MET A 257 -12.45 -1.85 -9.60
N THR A 258 -12.95 -0.97 -10.47
CA THR A 258 -13.63 -1.39 -11.71
C THR A 258 -12.72 -2.22 -12.60
N ARG A 259 -11.43 -1.79 -12.77
CA ARG A 259 -10.42 -2.55 -13.51
C ARG A 259 -10.17 -3.91 -12.87
N PHE A 260 -9.97 -3.93 -11.56
CA PHE A 260 -9.71 -5.15 -10.77
C PHE A 260 -10.81 -6.18 -10.96
N TYR A 261 -12.08 -5.80 -10.82
CA TYR A 261 -13.20 -6.72 -11.03
C TYR A 261 -13.29 -7.22 -12.47
N ARG A 262 -13.11 -6.36 -13.47
CA ARG A 262 -13.12 -6.77 -14.88
C ARG A 262 -11.96 -7.72 -15.21
N LYS A 263 -10.78 -7.48 -14.64
CA LYS A 263 -9.58 -8.28 -14.89
C LYS A 263 -9.67 -9.66 -14.26
N PHE A 264 -10.13 -9.77 -13.02
CA PHE A 264 -10.01 -11.00 -12.25
C PHE A 264 -11.30 -11.80 -12.11
N PHE A 265 -12.45 -11.18 -12.26
CA PHE A 265 -13.74 -11.82 -11.95
C PHE A 265 -14.72 -11.94 -13.13
N ARG A 266 -14.34 -11.44 -14.30
CA ARG A 266 -15.20 -11.50 -15.49
C ARG A 266 -15.58 -12.93 -15.88
N THR A 267 -14.71 -13.89 -15.71
CA THR A 267 -14.92 -15.29 -16.06
C THR A 267 -15.48 -16.15 -14.91
N SER A 268 -15.31 -15.68 -13.67
CA SER A 268 -15.68 -16.45 -12.47
C SER A 268 -17.07 -16.10 -11.93
N TYR A 269 -17.68 -15.01 -12.38
CA TYR A 269 -18.98 -14.52 -11.93
C TYR A 269 -19.88 -14.20 -13.11
N SER A 270 -21.22 -14.30 -12.89
CA SER A 270 -22.17 -13.90 -13.93
C SER A 270 -22.04 -12.43 -14.27
N LEU A 271 -22.19 -12.09 -15.55
CA LEU A 271 -22.09 -10.71 -16.02
C LEU A 271 -23.06 -9.74 -15.30
N PRO A 272 -24.34 -10.11 -15.05
CA PRO A 272 -25.24 -9.24 -14.31
C PRO A 272 -24.75 -8.89 -12.90
N LEU A 273 -24.19 -9.88 -12.17
CA LEU A 273 -23.61 -9.65 -10.84
C LEU A 273 -22.40 -8.70 -10.91
N LEU A 274 -21.53 -8.93 -11.90
CA LEU A 274 -20.36 -8.06 -12.10
C LEU A 274 -20.77 -6.61 -12.42
N TRP A 275 -21.78 -6.43 -13.28
CA TRP A 275 -22.31 -5.11 -13.57
C TRP A 275 -22.97 -4.45 -12.36
N LEU A 276 -23.69 -5.21 -11.53
CA LEU A 276 -24.26 -4.72 -10.28
C LEU A 276 -23.16 -4.20 -9.33
N VAL A 277 -22.08 -4.96 -9.18
CA VAL A 277 -20.93 -4.53 -8.35
C VAL A 277 -20.30 -3.25 -8.89
N ILE A 278 -20.08 -3.18 -10.21
CA ILE A 278 -19.52 -1.98 -10.85
C ILE A 278 -20.45 -0.78 -10.66
N ALA A 279 -21.76 -0.97 -10.85
CA ALA A 279 -22.74 0.09 -10.62
C ALA A 279 -22.73 0.57 -9.16
N ALA A 280 -22.67 -0.34 -8.19
CA ALA A 280 -22.57 -0.01 -6.76
C ALA A 280 -21.30 0.79 -6.44
N ILE A 281 -20.15 0.43 -7.04
CA ILE A 281 -18.88 1.17 -6.92
C ILE A 281 -19.09 2.62 -7.39
N TRP A 282 -19.64 2.83 -8.58
CA TRP A 282 -19.82 4.18 -9.12
C TRP A 282 -20.92 4.99 -8.43
N CYS A 283 -22.01 4.33 -7.97
CA CYS A 283 -23.00 4.97 -7.10
C CYS A 283 -22.35 5.49 -5.80
N ARG A 284 -21.50 4.67 -5.15
CA ARG A 284 -20.76 5.10 -3.98
C ARG A 284 -19.86 6.31 -4.27
N PHE A 285 -19.16 6.32 -5.40
CA PHE A 285 -18.38 7.48 -5.82
C PHE A 285 -19.25 8.74 -5.95
N GLY A 286 -20.42 8.63 -6.59
CA GLY A 286 -21.36 9.72 -6.73
C GLY A 286 -21.82 10.30 -5.38
N LEU A 287 -22.12 9.43 -4.41
CA LEU A 287 -22.49 9.85 -3.05
C LEU A 287 -21.35 10.58 -2.34
N ILE A 288 -20.13 10.07 -2.43
CA ILE A 288 -18.93 10.71 -1.83
C ILE A 288 -18.68 12.07 -2.49
N ALA A 289 -18.79 12.14 -3.81
CA ALA A 289 -18.57 13.39 -4.56
C ALA A 289 -19.61 14.45 -4.17
N ALA A 290 -20.89 14.07 -4.10
CA ALA A 290 -21.97 14.97 -3.67
C ALA A 290 -21.74 15.45 -2.23
N ALA A 291 -21.44 14.56 -1.30
CA ALA A 291 -21.16 14.93 0.10
C ALA A 291 -19.98 15.89 0.21
N THR A 292 -18.90 15.63 -0.54
CA THR A 292 -17.69 16.50 -0.54
C THR A 292 -18.00 17.90 -1.10
N LEU A 293 -18.82 17.99 -2.14
CA LEU A 293 -19.23 19.27 -2.72
C LEU A 293 -20.13 20.06 -1.77
N ILE A 294 -21.10 19.40 -1.12
CA ILE A 294 -21.98 20.04 -0.11
C ILE A 294 -21.11 20.60 1.03
N GLN A 295 -20.19 19.81 1.58
CA GLN A 295 -19.29 20.28 2.67
C GLN A 295 -18.46 21.50 2.26
N LYS A 296 -17.98 21.55 1.00
CA LYS A 296 -17.23 22.73 0.49
C LYS A 296 -18.11 23.97 0.42
N VAL A 297 -19.36 23.83 -0.05
CA VAL A 297 -20.30 24.95 -0.15
C VAL A 297 -20.65 25.47 1.27
N THR A 298 -20.98 24.57 2.20
CA THR A 298 -21.36 24.95 3.58
C THR A 298 -20.20 25.66 4.30
N LYS A 299 -18.95 25.16 4.16
CA LYS A 299 -17.77 25.84 4.72
C LYS A 299 -17.54 27.22 4.12
N ARG A 300 -17.78 27.40 2.83
CA ARG A 300 -17.63 28.69 2.15
C ARG A 300 -18.67 29.71 2.66
N SER A 301 -19.91 29.29 2.85
CA SER A 301 -20.97 30.13 3.42
C SER A 301 -20.65 30.58 4.85
N GLN A 302 -20.14 29.69 5.70
CA GLN A 302 -19.76 30.01 7.10
C GLN A 302 -18.56 30.97 7.18
N VAL A 303 -17.66 30.98 6.19
CA VAL A 303 -16.53 31.93 6.15
C VAL A 303 -17.00 33.31 5.73
N ILE A 304 -17.95 33.42 4.81
CA ILE A 304 -18.54 34.68 4.35
C ILE A 304 -19.33 35.34 5.49
N ASP A 305 -20.20 34.57 6.19
CA ASP A 305 -20.97 35.07 7.35
C ASP A 305 -20.07 35.63 8.49
N LYS A 306 -18.88 35.02 8.69
CA LYS A 306 -17.93 35.49 9.72
C LYS A 306 -17.10 36.71 9.28
N SER A 307 -17.08 37.06 8.01
CA SER A 307 -16.37 38.23 7.49
C SER A 307 -17.25 39.48 7.41
N GLU A 308 -18.56 39.33 7.55
CA GLU A 308 -19.55 40.43 7.49
C GLU A 308 -20.14 40.80 8.88
N GLY A 309 -19.77 40.10 9.94
CA GLY A 309 -20.12 40.40 11.34
C GLY A 309 -18.90 40.81 12.17
#